data_22e85f21420c54e0b05d06d24c2b96e2
#
_entry.id   22e85f21420c54e0b05d06d24c2b96e2
#
_cell.length_a   1.000
_cell.length_b   1.000
_cell.length_c   1.000
_cell.angle_alpha   90.00
_cell.angle_beta   90.00
_cell.angle_gamma   90.00
#
_symmetry.space_group_name_H-M   'P 1'
#
loop_
_entity.id
_entity.type
_entity.pdbx_description
1 polymer ?
#
loop_
_entity_poly.entity_id
_entity_poly.type
_entity_poly.pdbx_seq_one_letter_code
_entity_poly.pdbx_strand_id
1 'polypeptide(L)'
;MAIISLSFPEQMIKEMDQLQKSRGFTGRSELVRAAIRLMFEDTKEKDSMTGRINAIITVTHSQEDEGPITSLKHSFQDIVKTHIHSKIGQGSCIELFLLEGDGKKVASMTKSFQKEENMKSVRLIVL
;
A
#
# COMPACT_ATOMS: atom_id res chain seq x y z
N MET A 1 -6.69 -18.27 24.57
CA MET A 1 -6.19 -17.00 24.02
C MET A 1 -4.77 -16.75 24.54
N ALA A 2 -3.85 -16.46 23.66
CA ALA A 2 -2.46 -16.20 24.06
C ALA A 2 -2.26 -14.71 24.35
N ILE A 3 -1.33 -14.40 25.25
CA ILE A 3 -0.95 -13.02 25.56
C ILE A 3 0.45 -12.79 24.98
N ILE A 4 0.60 -11.72 24.22
CA ILE A 4 1.90 -11.30 23.68
C ILE A 4 2.18 -9.85 24.08
N SER A 5 3.46 -9.52 24.18
CA SER A 5 3.90 -8.15 24.47
C SER A 5 4.51 -7.54 23.21
N LEU A 6 4.15 -6.29 22.94
CA LEU A 6 4.63 -5.55 21.78
C LEU A 6 5.15 -4.18 22.23
N SER A 7 6.17 -3.70 21.55
CA SER A 7 6.70 -2.35 21.79
C SER A 7 6.23 -1.41 20.69
N PHE A 8 5.75 -0.24 21.07
CA PHE A 8 5.32 0.81 20.16
C PHE A 8 6.02 2.13 20.48
N PRO A 9 6.37 2.93 19.47
CA PRO A 9 6.78 4.31 19.72
C PRO A 9 5.69 5.08 20.45
N GLU A 10 6.08 6.05 21.29
CA GLU A 10 5.10 6.83 22.08
C GLU A 10 4.05 7.52 21.19
N GLN A 11 4.46 8.05 20.05
CA GLN A 11 3.55 8.70 19.12
C GLN A 11 2.49 7.71 18.59
N MET A 12 2.89 6.49 18.31
CA MET A 12 1.96 5.45 17.86
C MET A 12 0.97 5.04 18.94
N ILE A 13 1.38 5.05 20.21
CA ILE A 13 0.46 4.82 21.33
C ILE A 13 -0.63 5.88 21.36
N LYS A 14 -0.27 7.15 21.16
CA LYS A 14 -1.25 8.25 21.11
C LYS A 14 -2.23 8.09 19.96
N GLU A 15 -1.72 7.75 18.79
CA GLU A 15 -2.54 7.48 17.60
C GLU A 15 -3.48 6.30 17.81
N MET A 16 -2.97 5.24 18.44
CA MET A 16 -3.78 4.06 18.81
C MET A 16 -4.94 4.45 19.70
N ASP A 17 -4.70 5.24 20.74
CA ASP A 17 -5.73 5.66 21.69
C ASP A 17 -6.77 6.59 21.03
N GLN A 18 -6.34 7.49 20.16
CA GLN A 18 -7.23 8.33 19.38
C GLN A 18 -8.11 7.49 18.44
N LEU A 19 -7.50 6.55 17.74
CA LEU A 19 -8.20 5.67 16.82
C LEU A 19 -9.20 4.77 17.54
N GLN A 20 -8.82 4.25 18.70
CA GLN A 20 -9.69 3.45 19.55
C GLN A 20 -10.98 4.21 19.88
N LYS A 21 -10.85 5.46 20.33
CA LYS A 21 -12.00 6.29 20.70
C LYS A 21 -12.85 6.67 19.50
N SER A 22 -12.23 7.13 18.42
CA SER A 22 -12.96 7.60 17.24
C SER A 22 -13.71 6.48 16.51
N ARG A 23 -13.19 5.26 16.58
CA ARG A 23 -13.79 4.10 15.91
C ARG A 23 -14.66 3.24 16.84
N GLY A 24 -14.75 3.58 18.12
CA GLY A 24 -15.63 2.90 19.07
C GLY A 24 -15.17 1.53 19.53
N PHE A 25 -13.87 1.25 19.50
CA PHE A 25 -13.33 0.00 20.02
C PHE A 25 -13.29 0.03 21.55
N THR A 26 -13.52 -1.13 22.18
CA THR A 26 -13.56 -1.26 23.63
C THR A 26 -12.19 -1.17 24.29
N GLY A 27 -11.11 -1.42 23.55
CA GLY A 27 -9.77 -1.36 24.09
C GLY A 27 -8.71 -1.52 23.01
N ARG A 28 -7.45 -1.41 23.41
CA ARG A 28 -6.30 -1.55 22.51
C ARG A 28 -6.21 -2.91 21.85
N SER A 29 -6.47 -3.98 22.62
CA SER A 29 -6.41 -5.34 22.08
C SER A 29 -7.42 -5.57 20.97
N GLU A 30 -8.65 -5.06 21.13
CA GLU A 30 -9.67 -5.17 20.09
C GLU A 30 -9.30 -4.38 18.85
N LEU A 31 -8.77 -3.17 19.02
CA LEU A 31 -8.29 -2.37 17.91
C LEU A 31 -7.19 -3.10 17.13
N VAL A 32 -6.20 -3.67 17.83
CA VAL A 32 -5.10 -4.40 17.19
C VAL A 32 -5.64 -5.63 16.46
N ARG A 33 -6.55 -6.39 17.05
CA ARG A 33 -7.17 -7.54 16.37
C ARG A 33 -7.92 -7.12 15.11
N ALA A 34 -8.65 -6.02 15.17
CA ALA A 34 -9.37 -5.50 14.02
C ALA A 34 -8.41 -5.05 12.91
N ALA A 35 -7.31 -4.40 13.28
CA ALA A 35 -6.28 -3.97 12.33
C ALA A 35 -5.63 -5.16 11.63
N ILE A 36 -5.32 -6.22 12.38
CA ILE A 36 -4.74 -7.45 11.81
C ILE A 36 -5.73 -8.12 10.85
N ARG A 37 -6.99 -8.22 11.23
CA ARG A 37 -8.02 -8.78 10.34
C ARG A 37 -8.14 -7.99 9.04
N LEU A 38 -8.12 -6.67 9.14
CA LEU A 38 -8.18 -5.80 7.97
C LEU A 38 -6.97 -6.03 7.04
N MET A 39 -5.78 -6.15 7.61
CA MET A 39 -4.57 -6.44 6.84
C MET A 39 -4.64 -7.81 6.15
N PHE A 40 -5.18 -8.82 6.83
CA PHE A 40 -5.38 -10.14 6.24
C PHE A 40 -6.35 -10.12 5.07
N GLU A 41 -7.46 -9.41 5.20
CA GLU A 41 -8.45 -9.27 4.13
C GLU A 41 -7.86 -8.57 2.91
N ASP A 42 -7.10 -7.49 3.13
CA ASP A 42 -6.40 -6.77 2.07
C ASP A 42 -5.39 -7.67 1.36
N THR A 43 -4.63 -8.45 2.11
CA THR A 43 -3.65 -9.39 1.55
C THR A 43 -4.33 -10.49 0.73
N LYS A 44 -5.43 -11.05 1.22
CA LYS A 44 -6.22 -12.05 0.51
C LYS A 44 -6.74 -11.52 -0.82
N GLU A 45 -7.30 -10.33 -0.82
CA GLU A 45 -7.80 -9.68 -2.02
C GLU A 45 -6.70 -9.54 -3.07
N LYS A 46 -5.52 -9.06 -2.67
CA LYS A 46 -4.36 -8.90 -3.56
C LYS A 46 -3.82 -10.23 -4.06
N ASP A 47 -3.74 -11.24 -3.20
CA ASP A 47 -3.18 -12.54 -3.55
C ASP A 47 -4.14 -13.42 -4.37
N SER A 48 -5.45 -13.16 -4.26
CA SER A 48 -6.48 -13.91 -5.00
C SER A 48 -6.77 -13.37 -6.39
N MET A 49 -6.09 -12.30 -6.82
CA MET A 49 -6.27 -11.75 -8.16
C MET A 49 -5.83 -12.75 -9.21
N THR A 50 -6.78 -13.20 -10.03
CA THR A 50 -6.54 -14.14 -11.11
C THR A 50 -7.20 -13.64 -12.40
N GLY A 51 -6.72 -14.13 -13.54
CA GLY A 51 -7.23 -13.72 -14.84
C GLY A 51 -6.82 -12.28 -15.18
N ARG A 52 -7.45 -11.74 -16.20
CA ARG A 52 -7.18 -10.39 -16.68
C ARG A 52 -7.99 -9.38 -15.87
N ILE A 53 -7.31 -8.41 -15.28
CA ILE A 53 -7.93 -7.37 -14.45
C ILE A 53 -7.53 -5.98 -14.90
N ASN A 54 -8.31 -4.99 -14.48
CA ASN A 54 -7.98 -3.58 -14.56
C ASN A 54 -7.74 -3.08 -13.14
N ALA A 55 -6.70 -2.29 -12.95
CA ALA A 55 -6.34 -1.80 -11.63
C ALA A 55 -5.62 -0.46 -11.72
N ILE A 56 -5.53 0.22 -10.59
CA ILE A 56 -4.75 1.44 -10.44
C ILE A 56 -3.77 1.21 -9.30
N ILE A 57 -2.49 1.51 -9.53
CA ILE A 57 -1.50 1.64 -8.45
C ILE A 57 -1.16 3.10 -8.31
N THR A 58 -1.22 3.63 -7.08
CA THR A 58 -0.70 4.95 -6.75
C THR A 58 0.49 4.79 -5.84
N VAL A 59 1.56 5.52 -6.15
CA VAL A 59 2.80 5.53 -5.37
C VAL A 59 3.15 6.98 -5.06
N THR A 60 3.42 7.27 -3.80
CA THR A 60 4.00 8.56 -3.41
C THR A 60 5.42 8.36 -2.95
N HIS A 61 6.30 9.24 -3.36
CA HIS A 61 7.71 9.16 -3.04
C HIS A 61 8.34 10.56 -2.99
N SER A 62 9.56 10.63 -2.48
CA SER A 62 10.37 11.83 -2.53
C SER A 62 10.84 12.08 -3.96
N GLN A 63 11.00 13.34 -4.33
CA GLN A 63 11.46 13.74 -5.67
C GLN A 63 12.82 13.10 -6.04
N GLU A 64 13.62 12.75 -5.03
CA GLU A 64 14.96 12.16 -5.23
C GLU A 64 14.91 10.67 -5.59
N ASP A 65 13.77 10.02 -5.42
CA ASP A 65 13.61 8.56 -5.53
C ASP A 65 12.95 8.12 -6.84
N GLU A 66 13.24 8.81 -7.95
CA GLU A 66 12.65 8.50 -9.26
C GLU A 66 13.25 7.25 -9.94
N GLY A 67 14.50 6.92 -9.64
CA GLY A 67 15.20 5.80 -10.28
C GLY A 67 14.48 4.46 -10.13
N PRO A 68 14.12 4.03 -8.91
CA PRO A 68 13.37 2.78 -8.71
C PRO A 68 12.01 2.76 -9.43
N ILE A 69 11.31 3.90 -9.48
CA ILE A 69 10.04 4.03 -10.20
C ILE A 69 10.21 3.74 -11.68
N THR A 70 11.22 4.35 -12.31
CA THR A 70 11.50 4.17 -13.72
C THR A 70 11.84 2.72 -14.05
N SER A 71 12.66 2.08 -13.21
CA SER A 71 13.04 0.67 -13.38
C SER A 71 11.83 -0.26 -13.27
N LEU A 72 10.98 -0.06 -12.26
CA LEU A 72 9.78 -0.87 -12.07
C LEU A 72 8.78 -0.65 -13.19
N LYS A 73 8.55 0.57 -13.62
CA LYS A 73 7.70 0.86 -14.78
C LYS A 73 8.17 0.10 -16.00
N HIS A 74 9.48 0.12 -16.27
CA HIS A 74 10.06 -0.58 -17.42
C HIS A 74 9.85 -2.09 -17.33
N SER A 75 10.03 -2.68 -16.14
CA SER A 75 9.85 -4.12 -15.92
C SER A 75 8.40 -4.59 -16.12
N PHE A 76 7.43 -3.71 -15.91
CA PHE A 76 6.00 -4.02 -16.02
C PHE A 76 5.30 -3.28 -17.16
N GLN A 77 6.05 -2.80 -18.14
CA GLN A 77 5.50 -1.98 -19.23
C GLN A 77 4.39 -2.66 -20.03
N ASP A 78 4.36 -3.98 -20.07
CA ASP A 78 3.34 -4.75 -20.78
C ASP A 78 1.95 -4.65 -20.16
N ILE A 79 1.86 -4.33 -18.86
CA ILE A 79 0.57 -4.13 -18.18
C ILE A 79 0.24 -2.67 -17.92
N VAL A 80 1.17 -1.74 -18.13
CA VAL A 80 0.94 -0.31 -17.91
C VAL A 80 0.27 0.30 -19.14
N LYS A 81 -0.97 0.77 -18.97
CA LYS A 81 -1.71 1.48 -20.02
C LYS A 81 -1.45 2.97 -20.01
N THR A 82 -1.43 3.55 -18.83
CA THR A 82 -1.22 4.98 -18.64
C THR A 82 -0.39 5.18 -17.39
N HIS A 83 0.51 6.13 -17.46
CA HIS A 83 1.33 6.54 -16.33
C HIS A 83 1.26 8.06 -16.21
N ILE A 84 0.91 8.54 -15.03
CA ILE A 84 0.87 9.96 -14.70
C ILE A 84 1.86 10.20 -13.56
N HIS A 85 2.73 11.17 -13.75
CA HIS A 85 3.65 11.65 -12.73
C HIS A 85 3.32 13.12 -12.44
N SER A 86 3.21 13.46 -11.17
CA SER A 86 2.97 14.84 -10.75
C SER A 86 3.73 15.14 -9.46
N LYS A 87 4.21 16.36 -9.36
CA LYS A 87 4.73 16.86 -8.10
C LYS A 87 3.56 17.27 -7.20
N ILE A 88 3.66 16.92 -5.92
CA ILE A 88 2.66 17.29 -4.92
C ILE A 88 3.38 17.88 -3.71
N GLY A 89 2.83 18.99 -3.20
CA GLY A 89 3.47 19.68 -2.07
C GLY A 89 4.91 20.08 -2.37
N GLN A 90 5.74 20.03 -1.35
CA GLN A 90 7.16 20.36 -1.45
C GLN A 90 8.00 19.08 -1.36
N GLY A 91 8.72 18.77 -2.43
CA GLY A 91 9.66 17.65 -2.46
C GLY A 91 9.03 16.26 -2.55
N SER A 92 7.73 16.16 -2.83
CA SER A 92 7.04 14.88 -3.01
C SER A 92 6.51 14.75 -4.43
N CYS A 93 6.38 13.49 -4.86
CA CYS A 93 5.79 13.13 -6.15
C CYS A 93 4.72 12.06 -5.96
N ILE A 94 3.73 12.07 -6.82
CA ILE A 94 2.77 10.98 -6.97
C ILE A 94 2.92 10.38 -8.36
N GLU A 95 2.94 9.04 -8.41
CA GLU A 95 2.87 8.28 -9.65
C GLU A 95 1.53 7.53 -9.64
N LEU A 96 0.83 7.57 -10.75
CA LEU A 96 -0.39 6.80 -10.94
C LEU A 96 -0.20 5.92 -12.17
N PHE A 97 -0.43 4.62 -11.99
CA PHE A 97 -0.35 3.63 -13.07
C PHE A 97 -1.73 3.03 -13.30
N LEU A 98 -2.28 3.22 -14.48
CA LEU A 98 -3.45 2.49 -14.92
C LEU A 98 -2.98 1.19 -15.56
N LEU A 99 -3.42 0.06 -15.01
CA LEU A 99 -2.95 -1.26 -15.37
C LEU A 99 -4.07 -2.09 -16.00
N GLU A 100 -3.70 -2.87 -16.98
CA GLU A 100 -4.58 -3.88 -17.59
C GLU A 100 -3.72 -5.09 -17.91
N GLY A 101 -4.03 -6.23 -17.32
CA GLY A 101 -3.29 -7.45 -17.57
C GLY A 101 -3.55 -8.54 -16.55
N ASP A 102 -2.68 -9.53 -16.53
CA ASP A 102 -2.76 -10.65 -15.58
C ASP A 102 -2.72 -10.15 -14.14
N GLY A 103 -3.71 -10.54 -13.36
CA GLY A 103 -3.82 -10.18 -11.94
C GLY A 103 -2.59 -10.56 -11.13
N LYS A 104 -1.95 -11.67 -11.44
CA LYS A 104 -0.70 -12.07 -10.78
C LYS A 104 0.44 -11.09 -11.05
N LYS A 105 0.49 -10.56 -12.26
CA LYS A 105 1.49 -9.58 -12.64
C LYS A 105 1.23 -8.22 -11.98
N VAL A 106 -0.05 -7.83 -11.86
CA VAL A 106 -0.45 -6.65 -11.09
C VAL A 106 -0.05 -6.78 -9.63
N ALA A 107 -0.31 -7.94 -9.02
CA ALA A 107 0.10 -8.22 -7.64
C ALA A 107 1.62 -8.15 -7.48
N SER A 108 2.37 -8.70 -8.43
CA SER A 108 3.84 -8.68 -8.44
C SER A 108 4.38 -7.24 -8.51
N MET A 109 3.80 -6.41 -9.37
CA MET A 109 4.17 -4.99 -9.47
C MET A 109 3.91 -4.25 -8.16
N THR A 110 2.75 -4.48 -7.55
CA THR A 110 2.39 -3.89 -6.26
C THR A 110 3.40 -4.28 -5.18
N LYS A 111 3.74 -5.56 -5.08
CA LYS A 111 4.74 -6.06 -4.11
C LYS A 111 6.12 -5.46 -4.37
N SER A 112 6.50 -5.28 -5.62
CA SER A 112 7.78 -4.66 -5.98
C SER A 112 7.87 -3.23 -5.49
N PHE A 113 6.82 -2.43 -5.62
CA PHE A 113 6.78 -1.09 -5.04
C PHE A 113 6.79 -1.12 -3.51
N GLN A 114 6.06 -2.05 -2.90
CA GLN A 114 6.03 -2.20 -1.44
C GLN A 114 7.41 -2.49 -0.84
N LYS A 115 8.26 -3.19 -1.57
CA LYS A 115 9.62 -3.53 -1.13
C LYS A 115 10.60 -2.38 -1.22
N GLU A 116 10.29 -1.33 -1.98
CA GLU A 116 11.14 -0.16 -2.09
C GLU A 116 11.06 0.66 -0.80
N GLU A 117 12.20 0.81 -0.12
CA GLU A 117 12.26 1.44 1.20
C GLU A 117 11.83 2.91 1.21
N ASN A 118 12.04 3.60 0.09
CA ASN A 118 11.85 5.04 0.01
C ASN A 118 10.46 5.46 -0.48
N MET A 119 9.54 4.50 -0.66
CA MET A 119 8.17 4.81 -1.01
C MET A 119 7.40 5.26 0.22
N LYS A 120 6.75 6.42 0.15
CA LYS A 120 5.94 6.95 1.25
C LYS A 120 4.61 6.21 1.37
N SER A 121 3.99 5.89 0.24
CA SER A 121 2.78 5.07 0.21
C SER A 121 2.67 4.32 -1.10
N VAL A 122 2.06 3.15 -1.04
CA VAL A 122 1.73 2.32 -2.22
C VAL A 122 0.30 1.84 -2.02
N ARG A 123 -0.58 2.14 -2.97
CA ARG A 123 -1.98 1.73 -2.92
C ARG A 123 -2.40 1.07 -4.21
N LEU A 124 -3.14 -0.02 -4.08
CA LEU A 124 -3.71 -0.76 -5.20
C LEU A 124 -5.23 -0.65 -5.14
N ILE A 125 -5.85 -0.31 -6.25
CA ILE A 125 -7.31 -0.30 -6.41
C ILE A 125 -7.62 -1.22 -7.59
N VAL A 126 -8.37 -2.28 -7.33
CA VAL A 126 -8.86 -3.18 -8.38
C VAL A 126 -10.20 -2.64 -8.88
N LEU A 127 -10.33 -2.48 -10.18
CA LEU A 127 -11.51 -1.89 -10.81
C LEU A 127 -12.54 -2.95 -11.24
#